data_d2496b0ed958c9aeaa46ff33e82416c4
#
_entry.id   d2496b0ed958c9aeaa46ff33e82416c4
#
_cell.length_a   1.000
_cell.length_b   1.000
_cell.length_c   1.000
_cell.angle_alpha   90.00
_cell.angle_beta   90.00
_cell.angle_gamma   90.00
#
_symmetry.space_group_name_H-M   'P 1'
#
loop_
_entity.id
_entity.type
_entity.pdbx_description
1 polymer ?
#
loop_
_entity_poly.entity_id
_entity_poly.type
_entity_poly.pdbx_seq_one_letter_code
_entity_poly.pdbx_strand_id
1 'polypeptide(L)'
;MLTPASFFPPAQYRRLPLPSFGIDINFCRNPQCGLFAEPPDPIVRKGRSSSKVKRNQPRGEVIGSGDGKTFKCGACGRSSIIKNNGAVVEEYRRLRRRFQAEPPPADFCQNQACDNHQKRLSEYPAIYRKSGRTATGTQRYICKACLKTFTVGSRIRKQHRSSTNGDVLWMITNGMPISKISDFTGLCPRDVYRKIDFIYDRVVDHTARREGSFASVNWNKVGRRFATDSQTLHLNWPNKKTRAQIAVQHLCTAHANTGYIMAAHLGLDPGVELPDIEARMTAAGDFALPRAFRSQARVWSETEFKAYLDKITRGVQIHPLEAPDVDLDLQLPHRGSLLRQDIMQIAHAFLLRHFLGKGDERFVFVLDADSGLALSFISAFAVWVKQARADVIVVQFDKHKSNDERNMLVGEGKAACELATGITQANWATLEMDEKLQHTDTAIEGLLRGHLIGESFAWPFHTKSEPQRRIRILTDRPEMAPDRRARLMRLATLRSVDAYFHKVRSNIRFAARPAHTPSGNGRAWDRHYLYNPETMVKIIEIYRFVHNWIGTSKTKETPAMKLGLARGKMRLTEFFE
;
A
#
# COMPACT_ATOMS: atom_id res chain seq x y z
N MET A 1 -13.80 -17.29 -32.88
CA MET A 1 -13.48 -17.82 -31.53
C MET A 1 -14.36 -17.11 -30.53
N LEU A 2 -15.35 -17.79 -29.93
CA LEU A 2 -16.22 -17.24 -28.91
C LEU A 2 -15.39 -17.01 -27.64
N THR A 3 -15.41 -15.77 -27.12
CA THR A 3 -14.71 -15.43 -25.87
C THR A 3 -15.29 -16.22 -24.69
N PRO A 4 -14.49 -16.66 -23.71
CA PRO A 4 -14.96 -17.45 -22.55
C PRO A 4 -16.11 -16.83 -21.74
N ALA A 5 -16.36 -15.53 -21.91
CA ALA A 5 -17.44 -14.80 -21.23
C ALA A 5 -18.85 -15.23 -21.68
N SER A 6 -19.03 -15.89 -22.83
CA SER A 6 -20.33 -16.30 -23.36
C SER A 6 -20.93 -17.52 -22.64
N PHE A 7 -20.16 -18.25 -21.83
CA PHE A 7 -20.63 -19.45 -21.11
C PHE A 7 -21.22 -19.16 -19.73
N PHE A 8 -21.12 -17.92 -19.24
CA PHE A 8 -21.61 -17.59 -17.90
C PHE A 8 -22.88 -16.76 -17.96
N PRO A 9 -23.84 -17.01 -17.07
CA PRO A 9 -25.05 -16.23 -17.01
C PRO A 9 -24.74 -14.74 -16.72
N PRO A 10 -25.61 -13.80 -17.17
CA PRO A 10 -25.48 -12.38 -16.83
C PRO A 10 -25.27 -12.13 -15.35
N ALA A 11 -24.63 -11.02 -14.98
CA ALA A 11 -24.23 -10.70 -13.60
C ALA A 11 -25.39 -10.79 -12.59
N GLN A 12 -26.61 -10.42 -13.01
CA GLN A 12 -27.83 -10.48 -12.20
C GLN A 12 -28.22 -11.90 -11.73
N TYR A 13 -27.77 -12.94 -12.45
CA TYR A 13 -28.06 -14.35 -12.13
C TYR A 13 -26.90 -15.06 -11.43
N ARG A 14 -25.82 -14.36 -11.16
CA ARG A 14 -24.64 -14.93 -10.46
C ARG A 14 -24.79 -14.79 -8.96
N ARG A 15 -24.37 -15.80 -8.24
CA ARG A 15 -24.31 -15.77 -6.78
C ARG A 15 -23.11 -14.99 -6.29
N LEU A 16 -21.96 -15.16 -6.97
CA LEU A 16 -20.69 -14.54 -6.66
C LEU A 16 -20.06 -13.95 -7.92
N PRO A 17 -19.25 -12.89 -7.81
CA PRO A 17 -18.40 -12.43 -8.90
C PRO A 17 -17.49 -13.56 -9.38
N LEU A 18 -17.31 -13.62 -10.71
CA LEU A 18 -16.40 -14.61 -11.29
C LEU A 18 -14.94 -14.31 -10.89
N PRO A 19 -14.11 -15.36 -10.76
CA PRO A 19 -12.66 -15.19 -10.66
C PRO A 19 -12.14 -14.34 -11.83
N SER A 20 -11.17 -13.49 -11.56
CA SER A 20 -10.57 -12.62 -12.58
C SER A 20 -9.05 -12.79 -12.57
N PHE A 21 -8.45 -13.18 -13.70
CA PHE A 21 -7.00 -13.36 -13.87
C PHE A 21 -6.32 -14.15 -12.72
N GLY A 22 -6.96 -15.23 -12.29
CA GLY A 22 -6.46 -16.07 -11.20
C GLY A 22 -6.66 -15.50 -9.79
N ILE A 23 -7.35 -14.37 -9.66
CA ILE A 23 -7.75 -13.80 -8.38
C ILE A 23 -9.21 -14.12 -8.11
N ASP A 24 -9.46 -14.81 -7.02
CA ASP A 24 -10.77 -14.94 -6.38
C ASP A 24 -10.59 -14.70 -4.88
N ILE A 25 -11.39 -13.78 -4.34
CA ILE A 25 -11.34 -13.36 -2.93
C ILE A 25 -12.63 -13.68 -2.19
N ASN A 26 -13.59 -14.34 -2.85
CA ASN A 26 -14.92 -14.63 -2.32
C ASN A 26 -15.01 -16.08 -1.80
N PHE A 27 -14.29 -16.36 -0.73
CA PHE A 27 -14.22 -17.65 -0.06
C PHE A 27 -14.32 -17.50 1.46
N CYS A 28 -14.34 -18.61 2.19
CA CYS A 28 -14.24 -18.59 3.65
C CYS A 28 -12.88 -18.03 4.10
N ARG A 29 -12.89 -16.91 4.84
CA ARG A 29 -11.69 -16.21 5.32
C ARG A 29 -11.29 -16.59 6.75
N ASN A 30 -11.89 -17.62 7.32
CA ASN A 30 -11.50 -18.12 8.62
C ASN A 30 -10.36 -19.16 8.48
N PRO A 31 -9.10 -18.83 8.85
CA PRO A 31 -7.97 -19.74 8.70
C PRO A 31 -8.08 -21.06 9.46
N GLN A 32 -8.94 -21.11 10.48
CA GLN A 32 -9.23 -22.31 11.29
C GLN A 32 -10.33 -23.20 10.67
N CYS A 33 -10.91 -22.80 9.54
CA CYS A 33 -12.00 -23.53 8.90
C CYS A 33 -11.47 -24.52 7.84
N GLY A 34 -11.99 -25.74 7.80
CA GLY A 34 -11.66 -26.71 6.76
C GLY A 34 -11.97 -26.25 5.34
N LEU A 35 -12.91 -25.30 5.17
CA LEU A 35 -13.21 -24.65 3.88
C LEU A 35 -12.48 -23.31 3.68
N PHE A 36 -11.42 -23.05 4.43
CA PHE A 36 -10.62 -21.85 4.25
C PHE A 36 -10.00 -21.80 2.85
N ALA A 37 -10.08 -20.63 2.20
CA ALA A 37 -9.57 -20.39 0.86
C ALA A 37 -10.24 -21.21 -0.26
N GLU A 38 -11.39 -21.80 0.00
CA GLU A 38 -12.16 -22.55 -1.00
C GLU A 38 -13.40 -21.74 -1.42
N PRO A 39 -13.42 -21.20 -2.65
CA PRO A 39 -14.58 -20.46 -3.13
C PRO A 39 -15.75 -21.42 -3.40
N PRO A 40 -16.99 -20.99 -3.11
CA PRO A 40 -18.18 -21.73 -3.52
C PRO A 40 -18.42 -21.59 -5.03
N ASP A 41 -19.37 -22.36 -5.56
CA ASP A 41 -19.80 -22.25 -6.94
C ASP A 41 -20.43 -20.87 -7.20
N PRO A 42 -19.91 -20.09 -8.16
CA PRO A 42 -20.40 -18.74 -8.45
C PRO A 42 -21.73 -18.75 -9.24
N ILE A 43 -22.19 -19.88 -9.74
CA ILE A 43 -23.34 -19.97 -10.63
C ILE A 43 -24.62 -20.28 -9.85
N VAL A 44 -25.69 -19.54 -10.13
CA VAL A 44 -27.03 -19.86 -9.64
C VAL A 44 -27.61 -21.00 -10.47
N ARG A 45 -27.85 -22.15 -9.83
CA ARG A 45 -28.61 -23.23 -10.48
C ARG A 45 -30.08 -22.83 -10.58
N LYS A 46 -30.61 -22.70 -11.80
CA LYS A 46 -32.05 -22.48 -12.03
C LYS A 46 -32.82 -23.71 -11.52
N GLY A 47 -33.69 -23.51 -10.55
CA GLY A 47 -34.58 -24.52 -10.02
C GLY A 47 -35.36 -24.01 -8.80
N ARG A 48 -36.59 -24.52 -8.57
CA ARG A 48 -37.34 -24.22 -7.34
C ARG A 48 -36.49 -24.61 -6.13
N SER A 49 -36.27 -23.68 -5.23
CA SER A 49 -35.56 -23.88 -3.96
C SER A 49 -36.30 -24.92 -3.11
N SER A 50 -36.03 -26.20 -3.34
CA SER A 50 -36.45 -27.24 -2.40
C SER A 50 -35.51 -27.23 -1.19
N SER A 51 -36.02 -27.56 0.00
CA SER A 51 -35.24 -27.67 1.22
C SER A 51 -34.06 -28.66 1.08
N LYS A 52 -34.14 -29.60 0.12
CA LYS A 52 -33.05 -30.53 -0.24
C LYS A 52 -31.88 -29.84 -0.95
N VAL A 53 -32.14 -28.83 -1.83
CA VAL A 53 -31.08 -28.09 -2.55
C VAL A 53 -30.26 -27.22 -1.59
N LYS A 54 -30.90 -26.67 -0.55
CA LYS A 54 -30.20 -25.93 0.51
C LYS A 54 -29.25 -26.82 1.32
N ARG A 55 -29.59 -28.08 1.54
CA ARG A 55 -28.72 -29.03 2.28
C ARG A 55 -27.50 -29.50 1.49
N ASN A 56 -27.52 -29.39 0.16
CA ASN A 56 -26.42 -29.82 -0.72
C ASN A 56 -25.50 -28.67 -1.18
N GLN A 57 -25.41 -27.55 -0.43
CA GLN A 57 -24.40 -26.52 -0.66
C GLN A 57 -23.27 -26.65 0.38
N PRO A 58 -22.34 -27.61 0.19
CA PRO A 58 -21.37 -27.95 1.22
C PRO A 58 -20.41 -26.80 1.56
N ARG A 59 -20.24 -25.84 0.64
CA ARG A 59 -19.31 -24.72 0.81
C ARG A 59 -19.95 -23.46 1.38
N GLY A 60 -21.27 -23.33 1.38
CA GLY A 60 -22.00 -22.21 1.98
C GLY A 60 -23.02 -21.52 1.09
N GLU A 61 -23.63 -20.46 1.59
CA GLU A 61 -24.72 -19.73 0.94
C GLU A 61 -24.45 -18.23 0.85
N VAL A 62 -25.06 -17.58 -0.15
CA VAL A 62 -25.08 -16.13 -0.27
C VAL A 62 -26.36 -15.61 0.38
N ILE A 63 -26.22 -14.72 1.36
CA ILE A 63 -27.31 -14.11 2.12
C ILE A 63 -27.29 -12.59 1.96
N GLY A 64 -28.42 -11.94 2.28
CA GLY A 64 -28.56 -10.50 2.17
C GLY A 64 -28.90 -10.03 0.75
N SER A 65 -29.08 -8.72 0.59
CA SER A 65 -29.47 -8.06 -0.65
C SER A 65 -28.61 -6.83 -0.92
N GLY A 66 -28.66 -6.33 -2.16
CA GLY A 66 -27.91 -5.13 -2.56
C GLY A 66 -26.41 -5.23 -2.28
N ASP A 67 -25.82 -4.14 -1.84
CA ASP A 67 -24.39 -4.06 -1.50
C ASP A 67 -24.00 -4.79 -0.20
N GLY A 68 -25.00 -5.14 0.63
CA GLY A 68 -24.82 -5.92 1.85
C GLY A 68 -24.76 -7.44 1.65
N LYS A 69 -24.74 -7.93 0.40
CA LYS A 69 -24.60 -9.36 0.13
C LYS A 69 -23.33 -9.93 0.77
N THR A 70 -23.51 -11.04 1.51
CA THR A 70 -22.43 -11.76 2.17
C THR A 70 -22.44 -13.24 1.78
N PHE A 71 -21.27 -13.83 1.79
CA PHE A 71 -21.09 -15.28 1.74
C PHE A 71 -21.00 -15.81 3.18
N LYS A 72 -21.90 -16.72 3.56
CA LYS A 72 -21.89 -17.44 4.84
C LYS A 72 -21.31 -18.82 4.61
N CYS A 73 -20.22 -19.14 5.28
CA CYS A 73 -19.54 -20.43 5.16
C CYS A 73 -20.40 -21.58 5.72
N GLY A 74 -20.51 -22.68 4.97
CA GLY A 74 -21.30 -23.84 5.39
C GLY A 74 -20.67 -24.63 6.55
N ALA A 75 -19.34 -24.56 6.73
CA ALA A 75 -18.65 -25.29 7.79
C ALA A 75 -18.56 -24.48 9.10
N CYS A 76 -18.09 -23.23 9.06
CA CYS A 76 -17.87 -22.46 10.29
C CYS A 76 -18.93 -21.39 10.57
N GLY A 77 -19.92 -21.19 9.69
CA GLY A 77 -21.00 -20.21 9.84
C GLY A 77 -20.58 -18.74 9.72
N ARG A 78 -19.28 -18.43 9.62
CA ARG A 78 -18.82 -17.03 9.50
C ARG A 78 -19.24 -16.43 8.16
N SER A 79 -19.68 -15.18 8.21
CA SER A 79 -20.07 -14.42 7.03
C SER A 79 -18.95 -13.50 6.56
N SER A 80 -18.85 -13.31 5.24
CA SER A 80 -17.87 -12.44 4.60
C SER A 80 -18.56 -11.61 3.52
N ILE A 81 -18.35 -10.29 3.51
CA ILE A 81 -18.88 -9.42 2.46
C ILE A 81 -18.29 -9.83 1.12
N ILE A 82 -19.15 -9.93 0.10
CA ILE A 82 -18.76 -10.25 -1.27
C ILE A 82 -18.09 -9.03 -1.89
N LYS A 83 -16.94 -9.26 -2.52
CA LYS A 83 -16.11 -8.23 -3.14
C LYS A 83 -15.99 -8.44 -4.65
N ASN A 84 -15.71 -7.36 -5.38
CA ASN A 84 -15.53 -7.38 -6.83
C ASN A 84 -14.10 -7.84 -7.19
N ASN A 85 -13.96 -9.05 -7.77
CA ASN A 85 -12.69 -9.60 -8.21
C ASN A 85 -12.04 -8.77 -9.34
N GLY A 86 -12.86 -8.25 -10.29
CA GLY A 86 -12.39 -7.44 -11.42
C GLY A 86 -11.76 -6.12 -10.96
N ALA A 87 -12.41 -5.41 -10.04
CA ALA A 87 -11.91 -4.15 -9.48
C ALA A 87 -10.56 -4.33 -8.75
N VAL A 88 -10.41 -5.43 -8.01
CA VAL A 88 -9.14 -5.78 -7.36
C VAL A 88 -8.03 -6.01 -8.38
N VAL A 89 -8.32 -6.76 -9.46
CA VAL A 89 -7.35 -7.00 -10.54
C VAL A 89 -6.97 -5.71 -11.24
N GLU A 90 -7.94 -4.85 -11.54
CA GLU A 90 -7.71 -3.56 -12.18
C GLU A 90 -6.75 -2.70 -11.35
N GLU A 91 -7.03 -2.57 -10.05
CA GLU A 91 -6.16 -1.80 -9.15
C GLU A 91 -4.79 -2.45 -8.95
N TYR A 92 -4.73 -3.76 -8.77
CA TYR A 92 -3.46 -4.48 -8.67
C TYR A 92 -2.58 -4.27 -9.92
N ARG A 93 -3.18 -4.30 -11.12
CA ARG A 93 -2.46 -4.02 -12.37
C ARG A 93 -1.97 -2.58 -12.45
N ARG A 94 -2.79 -1.61 -12.01
CA ARG A 94 -2.40 -0.20 -11.94
C ARG A 94 -1.19 -0.01 -11.03
N LEU A 95 -1.22 -0.59 -9.84
CA LEU A 95 -0.11 -0.54 -8.88
C LEU A 95 1.15 -1.21 -9.44
N ARG A 96 1.00 -2.38 -10.04
CA ARG A 96 2.11 -3.15 -10.60
C ARG A 96 2.81 -2.45 -11.76
N ARG A 97 2.09 -1.69 -12.59
CA ARG A 97 2.70 -0.95 -13.73
C ARG A 97 3.82 -0.02 -13.29
N ARG A 98 3.74 0.56 -12.10
CA ARG A 98 4.80 1.44 -11.55
C ARG A 98 6.13 0.73 -11.33
N PHE A 99 6.11 -0.59 -11.19
CA PHE A 99 7.29 -1.43 -10.97
C PHE A 99 7.71 -2.19 -12.24
N GLN A 100 7.12 -1.86 -13.38
CA GLN A 100 7.53 -2.37 -14.68
C GLN A 100 8.43 -1.32 -15.33
N ALA A 101 9.74 -1.66 -15.46
CA ALA A 101 10.68 -0.78 -16.12
C ALA A 101 10.29 -0.61 -17.59
N GLU A 102 10.20 0.63 -18.04
CA GLU A 102 10.13 0.89 -19.47
C GLU A 102 11.42 0.42 -20.14
N PRO A 103 11.34 -0.07 -21.39
CA PRO A 103 12.55 -0.39 -22.12
C PRO A 103 13.43 0.86 -22.17
N PRO A 104 14.75 0.71 -21.97
CA PRO A 104 15.65 1.86 -22.05
C PRO A 104 15.50 2.55 -23.42
N PRO A 105 15.73 3.88 -23.48
CA PRO A 105 15.66 4.62 -24.73
C PRO A 105 16.42 3.86 -25.83
N ALA A 106 15.89 3.94 -27.04
CA ALA A 106 16.51 3.25 -28.18
C ALA A 106 17.93 3.74 -28.39
N ASP A 107 18.90 2.93 -28.01
CA ASP A 107 20.35 3.13 -28.18
C ASP A 107 20.88 2.30 -29.37
N PHE A 108 20.09 2.23 -30.44
CA PHE A 108 20.36 1.46 -31.63
C PHE A 108 19.97 2.22 -32.91
N CYS A 109 20.39 1.72 -34.10
CA CYS A 109 20.02 2.28 -35.37
C CYS A 109 18.50 2.32 -35.57
N GLN A 110 17.96 3.52 -35.81
CA GLN A 110 16.51 3.75 -35.98
C GLN A 110 15.98 3.38 -37.37
N ASN A 111 16.85 3.00 -38.30
CA ASN A 111 16.46 2.57 -39.63
C ASN A 111 15.98 1.12 -39.61
N GLN A 112 14.67 0.92 -39.73
CA GLN A 112 14.05 -0.42 -39.69
C GLN A 112 14.56 -1.37 -40.79
N ALA A 113 15.00 -0.83 -41.93
CA ALA A 113 15.54 -1.61 -43.05
C ALA A 113 17.05 -1.91 -42.91
N CYS A 114 17.67 -1.63 -41.76
CA CYS A 114 19.09 -1.82 -41.53
C CYS A 114 19.34 -3.07 -40.69
N ASP A 115 20.31 -3.90 -41.07
CA ASP A 115 20.72 -5.10 -40.32
C ASP A 115 21.16 -4.82 -38.87
N ASN A 116 21.51 -3.56 -38.58
CA ASN A 116 21.87 -3.11 -37.24
C ASN A 116 20.67 -2.52 -36.47
N HIS A 117 19.45 -2.59 -37.03
CA HIS A 117 18.24 -2.22 -36.29
C HIS A 117 18.08 -3.13 -35.08
N GLN A 118 17.73 -2.56 -33.92
CA GLN A 118 17.59 -3.24 -32.60
C GLN A 118 18.89 -3.80 -31.98
N LYS A 119 20.06 -3.76 -32.67
CA LYS A 119 21.33 -4.08 -32.03
C LYS A 119 21.79 -2.90 -31.17
N ARG A 120 21.76 -3.05 -29.86
CA ARG A 120 22.04 -1.97 -28.92
C ARG A 120 23.49 -1.52 -28.95
N LEU A 121 23.72 -0.21 -28.80
CA LEU A 121 25.08 0.36 -28.69
C LEU A 121 25.83 -0.21 -27.47
N SER A 122 25.13 -0.47 -26.38
CA SER A 122 25.69 -1.07 -25.16
C SER A 122 26.21 -2.50 -25.37
N GLU A 123 25.58 -3.27 -26.27
CA GLU A 123 25.91 -4.67 -26.54
C GLU A 123 26.84 -4.80 -27.75
N TYR A 124 26.69 -3.93 -28.76
CA TYR A 124 27.39 -3.96 -30.01
C TYR A 124 28.09 -2.63 -30.33
N PRO A 125 29.01 -2.13 -29.49
CA PRO A 125 29.62 -0.81 -29.70
C PRO A 125 30.43 -0.72 -30.98
N ALA A 126 30.97 -1.83 -31.47
CA ALA A 126 31.82 -1.89 -32.67
C ALA A 126 31.10 -1.53 -33.98
N ILE A 127 29.79 -1.73 -34.10
CA ILE A 127 29.00 -1.43 -35.30
C ILE A 127 28.58 0.04 -35.40
N TYR A 128 28.92 0.85 -34.40
CA TYR A 128 28.64 2.28 -34.33
C TYR A 128 29.93 3.08 -34.20
N ARG A 129 29.90 4.34 -34.63
CA ARG A 129 30.97 5.30 -34.35
C ARG A 129 30.41 6.60 -33.78
N LYS A 130 31.18 7.29 -32.97
CA LYS A 130 30.82 8.64 -32.49
C LYS A 130 30.86 9.61 -33.68
N SER A 131 29.85 10.48 -33.80
CA SER A 131 29.70 11.46 -34.87
C SER A 131 29.35 12.82 -34.32
N GLY A 132 30.28 13.41 -33.55
CA GLY A 132 30.10 14.72 -32.94
C GLY A 132 29.03 14.75 -31.85
N ARG A 133 28.65 15.98 -31.46
CA ARG A 133 27.60 16.22 -30.48
C ARG A 133 26.50 17.10 -31.07
N THR A 134 25.31 17.02 -30.51
CA THR A 134 24.21 17.94 -30.80
C THR A 134 24.51 19.32 -30.21
N ALA A 135 23.77 20.35 -30.62
CA ALA A 135 23.85 21.69 -30.03
C ALA A 135 23.60 21.69 -28.49
N THR A 136 22.91 20.66 -27.97
CA THR A 136 22.64 20.44 -26.55
C THR A 136 23.69 19.55 -25.87
N GLY A 137 24.84 19.27 -26.51
CA GLY A 137 25.95 18.49 -25.96
C GLY A 137 25.77 16.97 -26.00
N THR A 138 24.63 16.45 -26.46
CA THR A 138 24.35 14.99 -26.49
C THR A 138 25.22 14.32 -27.56
N GLN A 139 25.87 13.18 -27.21
CA GLN A 139 26.68 12.41 -28.14
C GLN A 139 25.83 11.84 -29.28
N ARG A 140 26.22 12.11 -30.52
CA ARG A 140 25.65 11.52 -31.73
C ARG A 140 26.45 10.30 -32.14
N TYR A 141 25.77 9.28 -32.61
CA TYR A 141 26.34 8.06 -33.17
C TYR A 141 25.89 7.89 -34.61
N ILE A 142 26.71 7.27 -35.40
CA ILE A 142 26.42 6.88 -36.78
C ILE A 142 26.49 5.37 -36.91
N CYS A 143 25.50 4.77 -37.54
CA CYS A 143 25.51 3.36 -37.86
C CYS A 143 26.48 3.11 -39.04
N LYS A 144 27.43 2.18 -38.89
CA LYS A 144 28.44 1.89 -39.92
C LYS A 144 27.83 1.23 -41.15
N ALA A 145 26.69 0.53 -41.04
CA ALA A 145 26.06 -0.13 -42.18
C ALA A 145 25.20 0.84 -43.02
N CYS A 146 24.32 1.63 -42.43
CA CYS A 146 23.40 2.48 -43.19
C CYS A 146 23.71 3.98 -43.11
N LEU A 147 24.76 4.37 -42.42
CA LEU A 147 25.26 5.74 -42.24
C LEU A 147 24.25 6.72 -41.60
N LYS A 148 23.06 6.25 -41.20
CA LYS A 148 22.11 7.09 -40.47
C LYS A 148 22.61 7.37 -39.06
N THR A 149 22.38 8.60 -38.59
CA THR A 149 22.77 9.04 -37.27
C THR A 149 21.61 8.91 -36.27
N PHE A 150 21.95 8.62 -35.02
CA PHE A 150 21.03 8.65 -33.92
C PHE A 150 21.71 9.22 -32.66
N THR A 151 20.93 9.61 -31.71
CA THR A 151 21.44 10.08 -30.43
C THR A 151 20.88 9.16 -29.33
N VAL A 152 21.74 8.73 -28.44
CA VAL A 152 21.28 8.11 -27.19
C VAL A 152 20.80 9.25 -26.32
N GLY A 153 19.49 9.26 -26.04
CA GLY A 153 18.86 10.37 -25.35
C GLY A 153 19.50 10.64 -23.99
N SER A 154 19.94 11.86 -23.75
CA SER A 154 20.29 12.30 -22.41
C SER A 154 19.03 12.27 -21.54
N ARG A 155 19.14 11.70 -20.35
CA ARG A 155 18.05 11.66 -19.36
C ARG A 155 17.58 13.05 -18.93
N ILE A 156 18.44 14.08 -19.10
CA ILE A 156 18.16 15.50 -18.81
C ILE A 156 17.62 16.24 -20.03
N ARG A 157 17.35 15.56 -21.14
CA ARG A 157 16.84 16.19 -22.37
C ARG A 157 15.53 16.94 -22.05
N LYS A 158 15.46 18.20 -22.53
CA LYS A 158 14.36 19.15 -22.29
C LYS A 158 14.26 19.71 -20.88
N GLN A 159 15.25 19.49 -19.99
CA GLN A 159 15.28 20.11 -18.68
C GLN A 159 15.99 21.48 -18.73
N HIS A 160 15.22 22.54 -18.54
CA HIS A 160 15.79 23.87 -18.33
C HIS A 160 16.34 23.97 -16.91
N ARG A 161 17.54 24.59 -16.72
CA ARG A 161 18.20 24.69 -15.41
C ARG A 161 18.26 23.35 -14.66
N SER A 162 18.80 22.31 -15.29
CA SER A 162 18.89 20.97 -14.71
C SER A 162 19.63 20.91 -13.36
N SER A 163 20.56 21.86 -13.12
CA SER A 163 21.28 21.99 -11.85
C SER A 163 20.35 22.19 -10.64
N THR A 164 19.16 22.79 -10.83
CA THR A 164 18.20 23.01 -9.72
C THR A 164 17.32 21.79 -9.40
N ASN A 165 17.44 20.67 -10.12
CA ASN A 165 16.63 19.48 -9.86
C ASN A 165 16.91 18.90 -8.47
N GLY A 166 18.19 18.87 -8.06
CA GLY A 166 18.60 18.42 -6.73
C GLY A 166 18.08 19.32 -5.62
N ASP A 167 18.12 20.63 -5.83
CA ASP A 167 17.61 21.60 -4.86
C ASP A 167 16.10 21.47 -4.67
N VAL A 168 15.33 21.36 -5.77
CA VAL A 168 13.88 21.14 -5.71
C VAL A 168 13.55 19.85 -4.99
N LEU A 169 14.24 18.73 -5.31
CA LEU A 169 14.05 17.45 -4.63
C LEU A 169 14.31 17.59 -3.12
N TRP A 170 15.43 18.22 -2.75
CA TRP A 170 15.79 18.39 -1.35
C TRP A 170 14.78 19.26 -0.60
N MET A 171 14.43 20.43 -1.15
CA MET A 171 13.52 21.37 -0.49
C MET A 171 12.12 20.80 -0.30
N ILE A 172 11.55 20.12 -1.30
CA ILE A 172 10.19 19.57 -1.22
C ILE A 172 10.11 18.41 -0.22
N THR A 173 11.17 17.63 -0.08
CA THR A 173 11.24 16.51 0.87
C THR A 173 11.70 16.92 2.27
N ASN A 174 11.96 18.21 2.49
CA ASN A 174 12.28 18.81 3.80
C ASN A 174 11.29 19.92 4.20
N GLY A 175 10.06 19.83 3.76
CA GLY A 175 8.93 20.64 4.24
C GLY A 175 8.84 22.04 3.67
N MET A 176 9.59 22.38 2.63
CA MET A 176 9.53 23.71 2.03
C MET A 176 8.29 23.83 1.12
N PRO A 177 7.42 24.85 1.33
CA PRO A 177 6.29 25.10 0.45
C PRO A 177 6.72 25.48 -0.97
N ILE A 178 5.90 25.15 -1.97
CA ILE A 178 6.17 25.42 -3.40
C ILE A 178 6.51 26.89 -3.66
N SER A 179 5.81 27.84 -3.01
CA SER A 179 6.09 29.27 -3.14
C SER A 179 7.51 29.62 -2.69
N LYS A 180 7.96 29.01 -1.59
CA LYS A 180 9.33 29.25 -1.07
C LYS A 180 10.40 28.59 -1.92
N ILE A 181 10.10 27.43 -2.52
CA ILE A 181 10.98 26.80 -3.53
C ILE A 181 11.12 27.74 -4.75
N SER A 182 10.01 28.33 -5.20
CA SER A 182 10.00 29.33 -6.28
C SER A 182 10.86 30.54 -5.95
N ASP A 183 10.66 31.14 -4.76
CA ASP A 183 11.43 32.31 -4.29
C ASP A 183 12.94 32.00 -4.25
N PHE A 184 13.34 30.85 -3.69
CA PHE A 184 14.74 30.46 -3.51
C PHE A 184 15.45 30.14 -4.83
N THR A 185 14.77 29.39 -5.72
CA THR A 185 15.38 28.93 -6.98
C THR A 185 15.29 29.94 -8.13
N GLY A 186 14.48 30.98 -7.98
CA GLY A 186 14.15 31.93 -9.06
C GLY A 186 13.36 31.26 -10.21
N LEU A 187 12.75 30.09 -9.95
CA LEU A 187 11.85 29.42 -10.89
C LEU A 187 10.43 29.91 -10.67
N CYS A 188 9.65 30.05 -11.75
CA CYS A 188 8.22 30.29 -11.56
C CYS A 188 7.54 29.01 -10.99
N PRO A 189 6.40 29.12 -10.28
CA PRO A 189 5.71 27.96 -9.70
C PRO A 189 5.42 26.83 -10.71
N ARG A 190 5.07 27.19 -11.94
CA ARG A 190 4.85 26.24 -13.04
C ARG A 190 6.09 25.39 -13.34
N ASP A 191 7.27 26.00 -13.30
CA ASP A 191 8.51 25.27 -13.56
C ASP A 191 8.93 24.41 -12.37
N VAL A 192 8.59 24.81 -11.13
CA VAL A 192 8.75 23.93 -9.96
C VAL A 192 7.89 22.67 -10.12
N TYR A 193 6.62 22.79 -10.52
CA TYR A 193 5.78 21.62 -10.80
C TYR A 193 6.33 20.74 -11.91
N ARG A 194 6.84 21.32 -13.01
CA ARG A 194 7.50 20.55 -14.08
C ARG A 194 8.74 19.78 -13.61
N LYS A 195 9.47 20.36 -12.65
CA LYS A 195 10.59 19.65 -12.03
C LYS A 195 10.12 18.51 -11.15
N ILE A 196 9.03 18.69 -10.40
CA ILE A 196 8.42 17.59 -9.63
C ILE A 196 8.00 16.44 -10.56
N ASP A 197 7.38 16.75 -11.70
CA ASP A 197 7.03 15.74 -12.72
C ASP A 197 8.26 15.00 -13.20
N PHE A 198 9.31 15.71 -13.59
CA PHE A 198 10.56 15.11 -14.04
C PHE A 198 11.22 14.25 -12.96
N ILE A 199 11.29 14.74 -11.72
CA ILE A 199 11.86 13.99 -10.59
C ILE A 199 11.06 12.70 -10.34
N TYR A 200 9.73 12.80 -10.41
CA TYR A 200 8.84 11.66 -10.25
C TYR A 200 9.09 10.59 -11.33
N ASP A 201 9.18 10.98 -12.61
CA ASP A 201 9.47 10.05 -13.71
C ASP A 201 10.82 9.35 -13.50
N ARG A 202 11.83 10.07 -13.02
CA ARG A 202 13.14 9.50 -12.67
C ARG A 202 13.04 8.52 -11.51
N VAL A 203 12.26 8.84 -10.48
CA VAL A 203 12.00 7.96 -9.34
C VAL A 203 11.32 6.67 -9.80
N VAL A 204 10.26 6.78 -10.60
CA VAL A 204 9.53 5.61 -11.12
C VAL A 204 10.44 4.71 -11.97
N ASP A 205 11.24 5.28 -12.88
CA ASP A 205 12.20 4.52 -13.68
C ASP A 205 13.24 3.79 -12.81
N HIS A 206 13.79 4.47 -11.80
CA HIS A 206 14.75 3.86 -10.89
C HIS A 206 14.12 2.73 -10.06
N THR A 207 12.97 2.98 -9.46
CA THR A 207 12.29 1.99 -8.62
C THR A 207 11.85 0.79 -9.44
N ALA A 208 11.33 0.99 -10.66
CA ALA A 208 10.94 -0.10 -11.55
C ALA A 208 12.12 -1.04 -11.87
N ARG A 209 13.31 -0.49 -12.09
CA ARG A 209 14.52 -1.30 -12.36
C ARG A 209 15.07 -2.02 -11.14
N ARG A 210 14.95 -1.44 -9.95
CA ARG A 210 15.53 -1.97 -8.72
C ARG A 210 14.56 -2.77 -7.88
N GLU A 211 13.30 -2.40 -7.89
CA GLU A 211 12.23 -2.97 -7.07
C GLU A 211 11.25 -3.86 -7.86
N GLY A 212 11.35 -3.94 -9.18
CA GLY A 212 10.47 -4.74 -10.03
C GLY A 212 10.46 -6.23 -9.66
N SER A 213 11.55 -6.68 -9.03
CA SER A 213 11.67 -8.02 -8.46
C SER A 213 12.58 -7.93 -7.23
N PHE A 214 12.07 -8.26 -6.06
CA PHE A 214 12.86 -8.45 -4.85
C PHE A 214 13.50 -9.85 -4.78
N ALA A 215 13.63 -10.54 -5.92
CA ALA A 215 14.15 -11.90 -6.00
C ALA A 215 15.61 -12.05 -5.51
N SER A 216 16.39 -10.95 -5.55
CA SER A 216 17.78 -10.93 -5.05
C SER A 216 17.89 -10.74 -3.53
N VAL A 217 16.79 -10.46 -2.85
CA VAL A 217 16.79 -10.20 -1.41
C VAL A 217 16.90 -11.52 -0.65
N ASN A 218 17.91 -11.63 0.20
CA ASN A 218 18.05 -12.77 1.10
C ASN A 218 17.20 -12.57 2.36
N TRP A 219 15.93 -13.00 2.30
CA TRP A 219 14.95 -12.85 3.39
C TRP A 219 15.37 -13.57 4.68
N ASN A 220 16.22 -14.59 4.60
CA ASN A 220 16.73 -15.28 5.78
C ASN A 220 17.71 -14.38 6.57
N LYS A 221 18.51 -13.58 5.85
CA LYS A 221 19.46 -12.66 6.44
C LYS A 221 18.81 -11.39 6.96
N VAL A 222 17.93 -10.77 6.18
CA VAL A 222 17.35 -9.47 6.53
C VAL A 222 16.11 -9.57 7.43
N GLY A 223 15.50 -10.75 7.50
CA GLY A 223 14.25 -11.02 8.22
C GLY A 223 13.02 -11.03 7.28
N ARG A 224 11.89 -11.52 7.80
CA ARG A 224 10.69 -11.83 7.01
C ARG A 224 9.44 -11.22 7.60
N ARG A 225 9.57 -10.10 8.31
CA ARG A 225 8.48 -9.42 8.99
C ARG A 225 8.17 -8.09 8.32
N PHE A 226 6.87 -7.86 8.09
CA PHE A 226 6.33 -6.64 7.48
C PHE A 226 5.26 -6.04 8.38
N ALA A 227 5.26 -4.71 8.49
CA ALA A 227 4.24 -3.96 9.22
C ALA A 227 3.46 -3.09 8.23
N THR A 228 2.13 -3.14 8.30
CA THR A 228 1.23 -2.40 7.41
C THR A 228 0.23 -1.59 8.23
N ASP A 229 0.12 -0.31 7.89
CA ASP A 229 -0.84 0.62 8.47
C ASP A 229 -1.25 1.66 7.43
N SER A 230 -2.28 2.44 7.73
CA SER A 230 -2.76 3.56 6.92
C SER A 230 -2.90 4.83 7.73
N GLN A 231 -2.72 5.98 7.06
CA GLN A 231 -3.01 7.30 7.62
C GLN A 231 -3.84 8.11 6.63
N THR A 232 -4.62 9.05 7.12
CA THR A 232 -5.37 9.99 6.29
C THR A 232 -4.52 11.22 6.01
N LEU A 233 -4.44 11.62 4.74
CA LEU A 233 -3.89 12.88 4.27
C LEU A 233 -5.02 13.73 3.69
N HIS A 234 -4.84 15.05 3.70
CA HIS A 234 -5.85 16.00 3.25
C HIS A 234 -5.38 16.81 2.04
N LEU A 235 -6.32 17.05 1.11
CA LEU A 235 -6.18 17.98 0.00
C LEU A 235 -7.20 19.10 0.16
N ASN A 236 -6.86 20.31 -0.25
CA ASN A 236 -7.83 21.38 -0.30
C ASN A 236 -8.74 21.26 -1.52
N TRP A 237 -10.04 21.46 -1.31
CA TRP A 237 -10.99 21.65 -2.39
C TRP A 237 -10.76 23.02 -3.05
N PRO A 238 -10.88 23.15 -4.39
CA PRO A 238 -10.59 24.40 -5.09
C PRO A 238 -11.48 25.58 -4.70
N ASN A 239 -12.66 25.31 -4.17
CA ASN A 239 -13.57 26.37 -3.74
C ASN A 239 -13.12 26.98 -2.41
N LYS A 240 -12.44 28.11 -2.46
CA LYS A 240 -11.94 28.84 -1.29
C LYS A 240 -13.03 29.30 -0.32
N LYS A 241 -14.28 29.50 -0.79
CA LYS A 241 -15.39 29.96 0.06
C LYS A 241 -15.85 28.88 1.02
N THR A 242 -15.90 27.62 0.58
CA THR A 242 -16.37 26.51 1.42
C THR A 242 -15.28 25.93 2.31
N ARG A 243 -13.99 26.11 1.95
CA ARG A 243 -12.83 25.49 2.62
C ARG A 243 -12.99 23.98 2.84
N ALA A 244 -13.74 23.34 1.95
CA ALA A 244 -13.94 21.89 1.98
C ALA A 244 -12.62 21.15 1.70
N GLN A 245 -12.56 19.89 2.07
CA GLN A 245 -11.39 19.05 1.96
C GLN A 245 -11.68 17.72 1.29
N ILE A 246 -10.62 17.10 0.81
CA ILE A 246 -10.62 15.73 0.30
C ILE A 246 -9.73 14.91 1.23
N ALA A 247 -10.29 13.90 1.88
CA ALA A 247 -9.52 12.93 2.67
C ALA A 247 -9.03 11.81 1.75
N VAL A 248 -7.73 11.55 1.80
CA VAL A 248 -7.08 10.52 0.97
C VAL A 248 -6.33 9.56 1.89
N GLN A 249 -6.65 8.28 1.81
CA GLN A 249 -5.94 7.24 2.55
C GLN A 249 -4.54 7.03 1.97
N HIS A 250 -3.54 7.00 2.84
CA HIS A 250 -2.15 6.68 2.53
C HIS A 250 -1.79 5.35 3.18
N LEU A 251 -1.79 4.29 2.40
CA LEU A 251 -1.51 2.91 2.84
C LEU A 251 -0.05 2.57 2.60
N CYS A 252 0.64 2.06 3.62
CA CYS A 252 2.05 1.68 3.55
C CYS A 252 2.34 0.33 4.16
N THR A 253 3.30 -0.40 3.57
CA THR A 253 3.96 -1.55 4.19
C THR A 253 5.45 -1.32 4.29
N ALA A 254 5.98 -1.45 5.51
CA ALA A 254 7.40 -1.37 5.82
C ALA A 254 7.97 -2.76 6.18
N HIS A 255 9.17 -3.06 5.69
CA HIS A 255 9.95 -4.19 6.20
C HIS A 255 10.47 -3.87 7.60
N ALA A 256 10.11 -4.69 8.59
CA ALA A 256 10.23 -4.32 10.00
C ALA A 256 11.67 -4.09 10.47
N ASN A 257 12.63 -4.90 9.97
CA ASN A 257 14.01 -4.84 10.45
C ASN A 257 14.83 -3.73 9.77
N THR A 258 14.56 -3.46 8.48
CA THR A 258 15.36 -2.48 7.71
C THR A 258 14.70 -1.12 7.61
N GLY A 259 13.40 -1.03 7.91
CA GLY A 259 12.60 0.17 7.69
C GLY A 259 12.36 0.51 6.22
N TYR A 260 12.65 -0.43 5.30
CA TYR A 260 12.40 -0.25 3.87
C TYR A 260 10.90 -0.22 3.58
N ILE A 261 10.46 0.81 2.88
CA ILE A 261 9.06 0.93 2.48
C ILE A 261 8.85 0.16 1.17
N MET A 262 8.26 -1.03 1.31
CA MET A 262 8.01 -1.94 0.19
C MET A 262 7.02 -1.35 -0.82
N ALA A 263 5.93 -0.78 -0.29
CA ALA A 263 4.88 -0.15 -1.07
C ALA A 263 4.22 0.96 -0.25
N ALA A 264 3.91 2.06 -0.91
CA ALA A 264 3.17 3.19 -0.37
C ALA A 264 2.20 3.69 -1.44
N HIS A 265 0.92 3.73 -1.13
CA HIS A 265 -0.12 4.11 -2.11
C HIS A 265 -1.08 5.11 -1.51
N LEU A 266 -1.51 6.05 -2.34
CA LEU A 266 -2.65 6.91 -2.01
C LEU A 266 -3.94 6.32 -2.57
N GLY A 267 -5.02 6.46 -1.82
CA GLY A 267 -6.37 6.05 -2.20
C GLY A 267 -6.97 6.93 -3.30
N LEU A 268 -6.17 7.23 -4.32
CA LEU A 268 -6.51 8.13 -5.42
C LEU A 268 -5.94 7.61 -6.74
N ASP A 269 -6.75 7.70 -7.79
CA ASP A 269 -6.30 7.50 -9.17
C ASP A 269 -6.41 8.82 -9.96
N PRO A 270 -5.29 9.50 -10.23
CA PRO A 270 -5.32 10.77 -10.98
C PRO A 270 -5.60 10.59 -12.47
N GLY A 271 -5.54 9.38 -12.99
CA GLY A 271 -5.76 9.07 -14.42
C GLY A 271 -7.22 8.76 -14.78
N VAL A 272 -8.14 8.89 -13.83
CA VAL A 272 -9.56 8.57 -14.04
C VAL A 272 -10.44 9.73 -13.57
N GLU A 273 -11.16 10.33 -14.50
CA GLU A 273 -12.02 11.48 -14.21
C GLU A 273 -13.43 11.05 -13.77
N LEU A 274 -14.01 11.76 -12.80
CA LEU A 274 -15.35 11.45 -12.25
C LEU A 274 -16.46 11.43 -13.30
N PRO A 275 -16.57 12.40 -14.23
CA PRO A 275 -17.61 12.36 -15.27
C PRO A 275 -17.53 11.12 -16.16
N ASP A 276 -16.31 10.64 -16.46
CA ASP A 276 -16.11 9.44 -17.27
C ASP A 276 -16.59 8.18 -16.53
N ILE A 277 -16.37 8.11 -15.22
CA ILE A 277 -16.84 6.99 -14.39
C ILE A 277 -18.37 6.98 -14.35
N GLU A 278 -18.99 8.12 -14.10
CA GLU A 278 -20.45 8.25 -14.04
C GLU A 278 -21.10 7.83 -15.38
N ALA A 279 -20.55 8.29 -16.50
CA ALA A 279 -21.01 7.92 -17.83
C ALA A 279 -20.87 6.41 -18.11
N ARG A 280 -19.73 5.80 -17.74
CA ARG A 280 -19.50 4.36 -17.91
C ARG A 280 -20.42 3.51 -17.03
N MET A 281 -20.65 3.92 -15.77
CA MET A 281 -21.56 3.22 -14.87
C MET A 281 -23.01 3.28 -15.38
N THR A 282 -23.43 4.43 -15.91
CA THR A 282 -24.76 4.61 -16.51
C THR A 282 -24.90 3.73 -17.74
N ALA A 283 -23.94 3.76 -18.66
CA ALA A 283 -23.97 2.95 -19.88
C ALA A 283 -23.97 1.44 -19.61
N ALA A 284 -23.26 1.00 -18.55
CA ALA A 284 -23.20 -0.40 -18.15
C ALA A 284 -24.41 -0.86 -17.29
N GLY A 285 -25.28 0.05 -16.88
CA GLY A 285 -26.37 -0.26 -15.95
C GLY A 285 -25.90 -0.64 -14.54
N ASP A 286 -24.70 -0.20 -14.15
CA ASP A 286 -24.06 -0.56 -12.88
C ASP A 286 -24.89 -0.16 -11.66
N PHE A 287 -25.60 0.98 -11.71
CA PHE A 287 -26.42 1.45 -10.59
C PHE A 287 -27.57 0.50 -10.21
N ALA A 288 -28.01 -0.34 -11.13
CA ALA A 288 -29.01 -1.39 -10.85
C ALA A 288 -28.42 -2.66 -10.24
N LEU A 289 -27.10 -2.79 -10.21
CA LEU A 289 -26.40 -3.98 -9.71
C LEU A 289 -25.81 -3.74 -8.30
N PRO A 290 -25.75 -4.78 -7.44
CA PRO A 290 -24.91 -4.74 -6.25
C PRO A 290 -23.47 -4.45 -6.62
N ARG A 291 -22.75 -3.65 -5.81
CA ARG A 291 -21.38 -3.19 -6.08
C ARG A 291 -20.39 -4.31 -6.45
N ALA A 292 -20.52 -5.47 -5.83
CA ALA A 292 -19.67 -6.62 -6.13
C ALA A 292 -19.75 -7.11 -7.58
N PHE A 293 -20.79 -6.72 -8.32
CA PHE A 293 -21.03 -7.16 -9.70
C PHE A 293 -20.90 -6.02 -10.73
N ARG A 294 -20.63 -4.79 -10.29
CA ARG A 294 -20.49 -3.62 -11.17
C ARG A 294 -19.22 -3.71 -12.00
N SER A 295 -19.26 -3.12 -13.19
CA SER A 295 -18.06 -3.00 -14.05
C SER A 295 -17.09 -1.94 -13.51
N GLN A 296 -17.61 -0.85 -12.91
CA GLN A 296 -16.84 0.25 -12.34
C GLN A 296 -16.95 0.22 -10.81
N ALA A 297 -16.33 -0.77 -10.15
CA ALA A 297 -16.38 -0.94 -8.69
C ALA A 297 -15.10 -0.52 -7.98
N ARG A 298 -14.09 -0.03 -8.70
CA ARG A 298 -12.77 0.30 -8.15
C ARG A 298 -12.73 1.67 -7.49
N VAL A 299 -13.42 2.63 -8.06
CA VAL A 299 -13.44 4.04 -7.63
C VAL A 299 -14.83 4.45 -7.15
N TRP A 300 -14.92 5.58 -6.48
CA TRP A 300 -16.18 6.22 -6.15
C TRP A 300 -16.73 6.97 -7.36
N SER A 301 -18.03 6.83 -7.63
CA SER A 301 -18.78 7.74 -8.48
C SER A 301 -19.39 8.86 -7.64
N GLU A 302 -19.80 9.94 -8.27
CA GLU A 302 -20.44 11.07 -7.58
C GLU A 302 -21.78 10.65 -6.95
N THR A 303 -22.60 9.92 -7.70
CA THR A 303 -23.89 9.39 -7.23
C THR A 303 -23.73 8.49 -6.01
N GLU A 304 -22.76 7.56 -6.01
CA GLU A 304 -22.51 6.68 -4.89
C GLU A 304 -21.97 7.42 -3.67
N PHE A 305 -21.10 8.41 -3.88
CA PHE A 305 -20.51 9.20 -2.79
C PHE A 305 -21.57 10.07 -2.10
N LYS A 306 -22.45 10.71 -2.86
CA LYS A 306 -23.59 11.44 -2.30
C LYS A 306 -24.50 10.53 -1.48
N ALA A 307 -24.87 9.37 -2.02
CA ALA A 307 -25.69 8.39 -1.30
C ALA A 307 -25.01 7.87 -0.02
N TYR A 308 -23.70 7.80 -0.01
CA TYR A 308 -22.90 7.43 1.17
C TYR A 308 -22.94 8.53 2.25
N LEU A 309 -22.73 9.80 1.87
CA LEU A 309 -22.82 10.95 2.79
C LEU A 309 -24.23 11.07 3.39
N ASP A 310 -25.28 10.88 2.59
CA ASP A 310 -26.67 10.89 3.04
C ASP A 310 -26.94 9.82 4.12
N LYS A 311 -26.37 8.63 3.98
CA LYS A 311 -26.49 7.56 5.00
C LYS A 311 -25.85 7.96 6.31
N ILE A 312 -24.63 8.55 6.26
CA ILE A 312 -23.93 9.02 7.47
C ILE A 312 -24.74 10.10 8.17
N THR A 313 -25.22 11.09 7.43
CA THR A 313 -26.01 12.20 7.97
C THR A 313 -27.28 11.71 8.68
N ARG A 314 -27.87 10.59 8.20
CA ARG A 314 -29.05 9.94 8.82
C ARG A 314 -28.69 9.02 9.99
N GLY A 315 -27.43 8.95 10.41
CA GLY A 315 -26.96 8.10 11.51
C GLY A 315 -26.97 6.60 11.21
N VAL A 316 -27.06 6.20 9.94
CA VAL A 316 -26.99 4.80 9.56
C VAL A 316 -25.56 4.29 9.80
N GLN A 317 -25.44 3.26 10.64
CA GLN A 317 -24.15 2.60 10.83
C GLN A 317 -23.67 1.99 9.51
N ILE A 318 -22.56 2.49 9.01
CA ILE A 318 -21.91 1.98 7.82
C ILE A 318 -20.84 0.99 8.26
N HIS A 319 -20.72 -0.11 7.54
CA HIS A 319 -19.69 -1.10 7.84
C HIS A 319 -18.30 -0.45 7.85
N PRO A 320 -17.44 -0.68 8.86
CA PRO A 320 -16.13 -0.03 8.98
C PRO A 320 -15.22 -0.16 7.76
N LEU A 321 -15.41 -1.21 6.95
CA LEU A 321 -14.70 -1.41 5.68
C LEU A 321 -15.07 -0.40 4.57
N GLU A 322 -16.11 0.38 4.76
CA GLU A 322 -16.63 1.32 3.77
C GLU A 322 -16.49 2.77 4.21
N ALA A 323 -16.25 2.98 5.52
CA ALA A 323 -16.13 4.31 6.09
C ALA A 323 -14.67 4.80 6.01
N PRO A 324 -14.34 5.85 5.24
CA PRO A 324 -13.23 6.70 5.62
C PRO A 324 -13.58 7.42 6.94
N ASP A 325 -12.58 7.87 7.70
CA ASP A 325 -12.81 8.86 8.76
C ASP A 325 -13.47 10.09 8.12
N VAL A 326 -14.78 10.21 8.27
CA VAL A 326 -15.57 11.19 7.52
C VAL A 326 -15.84 12.39 8.38
N ASP A 327 -15.15 13.47 8.06
CA ASP A 327 -15.64 14.81 8.34
C ASP A 327 -16.77 15.15 7.32
N LEU A 328 -17.89 15.67 7.79
CA LEU A 328 -19.08 15.94 6.96
C LEU A 328 -18.83 16.93 5.80
N ASP A 329 -17.71 17.66 5.84
CA ASP A 329 -17.28 18.57 4.77
C ASP A 329 -16.48 17.90 3.64
N LEU A 330 -16.44 16.57 3.58
CA LEU A 330 -15.67 15.85 2.57
C LEU A 330 -16.28 15.96 1.17
N GLN A 331 -15.40 16.13 0.22
CA GLN A 331 -15.72 16.21 -1.21
C GLN A 331 -14.91 15.18 -2.01
N LEU A 332 -15.43 14.82 -3.17
CA LEU A 332 -14.65 14.09 -4.16
C LEU A 332 -13.64 15.05 -4.84
N PRO A 333 -12.50 14.55 -5.32
CA PRO A 333 -11.54 15.38 -6.03
C PRO A 333 -12.14 15.93 -7.33
N HIS A 334 -11.77 17.16 -7.68
CA HIS A 334 -12.18 17.79 -8.95
C HIS A 334 -11.37 17.25 -10.15
N ARG A 335 -10.29 16.53 -9.92
CA ARG A 335 -9.48 15.79 -10.90
C ARG A 335 -9.08 14.46 -10.30
N GLY A 336 -9.15 13.41 -11.10
CA GLY A 336 -8.95 12.06 -10.62
C GLY A 336 -10.15 11.54 -9.83
N SER A 337 -10.04 10.34 -9.29
CA SER A 337 -11.10 9.69 -8.52
C SER A 337 -10.58 9.03 -7.26
N LEU A 338 -11.35 9.07 -6.17
CA LEU A 338 -11.03 8.33 -4.96
C LEU A 338 -11.24 6.83 -5.18
N LEU A 339 -10.27 6.06 -4.73
CA LEU A 339 -10.37 4.60 -4.72
C LEU A 339 -11.27 4.12 -3.58
N ARG A 340 -11.93 3.00 -3.80
CA ARG A 340 -12.55 2.25 -2.71
C ARG A 340 -11.46 1.67 -1.83
N GLN A 341 -11.51 1.98 -0.54
CA GLN A 341 -10.47 1.58 0.44
C GLN A 341 -10.25 0.08 0.46
N ASP A 342 -11.32 -0.71 0.48
CA ASP A 342 -11.26 -2.17 0.48
C ASP A 342 -10.56 -2.73 -0.78
N ILE A 343 -10.85 -2.17 -1.95
CA ILE A 343 -10.20 -2.57 -3.21
C ILE A 343 -8.70 -2.22 -3.19
N MET A 344 -8.37 -1.02 -2.75
CA MET A 344 -6.97 -0.57 -2.63
C MET A 344 -6.17 -1.47 -1.67
N GLN A 345 -6.73 -1.79 -0.49
CA GLN A 345 -6.07 -2.62 0.52
C GLN A 345 -5.82 -4.05 0.01
N ILE A 346 -6.81 -4.64 -0.66
CA ILE A 346 -6.66 -5.99 -1.23
C ILE A 346 -5.62 -5.98 -2.36
N ALA A 347 -5.69 -4.99 -3.27
CA ALA A 347 -4.72 -4.86 -4.37
C ALA A 347 -3.29 -4.65 -3.86
N HIS A 348 -3.12 -3.85 -2.80
CA HIS A 348 -1.84 -3.66 -2.12
C HIS A 348 -1.29 -4.98 -1.56
N ALA A 349 -2.11 -5.79 -0.90
CA ALA A 349 -1.69 -7.09 -0.38
C ALA A 349 -1.27 -8.06 -1.52
N PHE A 350 -1.97 -8.05 -2.66
CA PHE A 350 -1.55 -8.81 -3.85
C PHE A 350 -0.25 -8.30 -4.46
N LEU A 351 0.01 -6.99 -4.43
CA LEU A 351 1.29 -6.42 -4.87
C LEU A 351 2.43 -6.90 -3.98
N LEU A 352 2.26 -6.91 -2.66
CA LEU A 352 3.26 -7.45 -1.73
C LEU A 352 3.51 -8.94 -1.98
N ARG A 353 2.45 -9.72 -2.19
CA ARG A 353 2.58 -11.13 -2.57
C ARG A 353 3.41 -11.30 -3.86
N HIS A 354 3.22 -10.41 -4.83
CA HIS A 354 4.02 -10.41 -6.05
C HIS A 354 5.50 -10.14 -5.78
N PHE A 355 5.82 -9.16 -4.91
CA PHE A 355 7.20 -8.82 -4.56
C PHE A 355 7.92 -9.92 -3.79
N LEU A 356 7.22 -10.64 -2.91
CA LEU A 356 7.79 -11.69 -2.09
C LEU A 356 8.02 -13.00 -2.84
N GLY A 357 7.55 -13.08 -4.09
CA GLY A 357 7.88 -14.17 -5.00
C GLY A 357 7.20 -15.50 -4.70
N LYS A 358 7.82 -16.59 -5.17
CA LYS A 358 7.30 -17.95 -5.10
C LYS A 358 8.13 -18.87 -4.17
N GLY A 359 9.13 -18.34 -3.48
CA GLY A 359 9.98 -19.10 -2.57
C GLY A 359 9.20 -19.80 -1.45
N ASP A 360 9.87 -20.64 -0.66
CA ASP A 360 9.25 -21.41 0.44
C ASP A 360 9.39 -20.72 1.80
N GLU A 361 9.84 -19.48 1.80
CA GLU A 361 10.03 -18.71 3.02
C GLU A 361 8.69 -18.47 3.73
N ARG A 362 8.76 -18.44 5.06
CA ARG A 362 7.62 -18.12 5.91
C ARG A 362 7.67 -16.66 6.35
N PHE A 363 6.65 -15.89 6.01
CA PHE A 363 6.54 -14.46 6.29
C PHE A 363 5.57 -14.14 7.42
N VAL A 364 5.80 -13.02 8.10
CA VAL A 364 4.95 -12.50 9.18
C VAL A 364 4.47 -11.12 8.79
N PHE A 365 3.15 -10.94 8.75
CA PHE A 365 2.49 -9.66 8.47
C PHE A 365 1.82 -9.14 9.73
N VAL A 366 2.26 -7.97 10.18
CA VAL A 366 1.70 -7.26 11.32
C VAL A 366 0.88 -6.09 10.78
N LEU A 367 -0.39 -6.05 11.12
CA LEU A 367 -1.38 -5.12 10.56
C LEU A 367 -1.97 -4.28 11.69
N ASP A 368 -2.29 -3.01 11.42
CA ASP A 368 -3.17 -2.24 12.31
C ASP A 368 -4.56 -2.90 12.38
N ALA A 369 -5.29 -2.63 13.46
CA ALA A 369 -6.60 -3.24 13.73
C ALA A 369 -7.72 -2.76 12.78
N ASP A 370 -7.38 -2.41 11.55
CA ASP A 370 -8.31 -2.17 10.46
C ASP A 370 -8.81 -3.53 9.93
N SER A 371 -10.12 -3.74 10.01
CA SER A 371 -10.76 -4.96 9.53
C SER A 371 -10.55 -5.20 8.02
N GLY A 372 -10.37 -4.14 7.24
CA GLY A 372 -10.06 -4.19 5.80
C GLY A 372 -8.67 -4.73 5.53
N LEU A 373 -7.67 -4.33 6.32
CA LEU A 373 -6.32 -4.86 6.22
C LEU A 373 -6.27 -6.35 6.55
N ALA A 374 -6.91 -6.76 7.65
CA ALA A 374 -7.01 -8.16 8.03
C ALA A 374 -7.61 -9.02 6.90
N LEU A 375 -8.74 -8.59 6.35
CA LEU A 375 -9.40 -9.24 5.22
C LEU A 375 -8.49 -9.31 3.99
N SER A 376 -7.81 -8.21 3.67
CA SER A 376 -6.95 -8.07 2.49
C SER A 376 -5.78 -9.03 2.51
N PHE A 377 -5.07 -9.10 3.64
CA PHE A 377 -3.91 -9.98 3.78
C PHE A 377 -4.33 -11.46 3.85
N ILE A 378 -5.38 -11.81 4.59
CA ILE A 378 -5.91 -13.18 4.60
C ILE A 378 -6.34 -13.60 3.19
N SER A 379 -6.95 -12.70 2.40
CA SER A 379 -7.38 -13.02 1.04
C SER A 379 -6.21 -13.17 0.08
N ALA A 380 -5.27 -12.23 0.07
CA ALA A 380 -4.14 -12.25 -0.85
C ALA A 380 -3.15 -13.40 -0.56
N PHE A 381 -2.94 -13.73 0.71
CA PHE A 381 -2.00 -14.76 1.15
C PHE A 381 -2.69 -16.08 1.53
N ALA A 382 -3.96 -16.30 1.16
CA ALA A 382 -4.74 -17.46 1.57
C ALA A 382 -4.03 -18.80 1.33
N VAL A 383 -3.42 -18.97 0.16
CA VAL A 383 -2.64 -20.19 -0.17
C VAL A 383 -1.43 -20.35 0.76
N TRP A 384 -0.71 -19.26 1.04
CA TRP A 384 0.46 -19.31 1.94
C TRP A 384 0.06 -19.56 3.39
N VAL A 385 -1.07 -18.99 3.83
CA VAL A 385 -1.64 -19.30 5.15
C VAL A 385 -2.01 -20.78 5.25
N LYS A 386 -2.65 -21.35 4.21
CA LYS A 386 -2.99 -22.78 4.18
C LYS A 386 -1.73 -23.68 4.23
N GLN A 387 -0.64 -23.24 3.60
CA GLN A 387 0.67 -23.90 3.60
C GLN A 387 1.54 -23.58 4.84
N ALA A 388 1.03 -22.87 5.83
CA ALA A 388 1.78 -22.38 7.00
C ALA A 388 3.01 -21.50 6.66
N ARG A 389 2.99 -20.82 5.51
CA ARG A 389 4.04 -19.90 5.01
C ARG A 389 3.75 -18.43 5.28
N ALA A 390 2.58 -18.09 5.78
CA ALA A 390 2.22 -16.74 6.18
C ALA A 390 1.54 -16.75 7.55
N ASP A 391 2.04 -15.90 8.45
CA ASP A 391 1.35 -15.56 9.68
C ASP A 391 0.82 -14.13 9.57
N VAL A 392 -0.44 -13.92 9.93
CA VAL A 392 -1.12 -12.63 9.90
C VAL A 392 -1.53 -12.27 11.32
N ILE A 393 -1.06 -11.12 11.78
CA ILE A 393 -1.24 -10.64 13.15
C ILE A 393 -1.86 -9.26 13.09
N VAL A 394 -2.86 -9.00 13.92
CA VAL A 394 -3.48 -7.69 14.08
C VAL A 394 -3.04 -7.10 15.39
N VAL A 395 -2.68 -5.83 15.37
CA VAL A 395 -2.26 -5.04 16.52
C VAL A 395 -3.17 -3.84 16.68
N GLN A 396 -3.63 -3.62 17.90
CA GLN A 396 -4.37 -2.44 18.31
C GLN A 396 -3.66 -1.80 19.50
N PHE A 397 -3.59 -0.48 19.54
CA PHE A 397 -3.11 0.26 20.71
C PHE A 397 -3.83 1.60 20.85
N ASP A 398 -3.84 2.15 22.06
CA ASP A 398 -4.54 3.40 22.35
C ASP A 398 -3.70 4.60 21.85
N LYS A 399 -4.18 5.25 20.79
CA LYS A 399 -3.52 6.42 20.18
C LYS A 399 -3.79 7.73 20.94
N HIS A 400 -4.80 7.75 21.85
CA HIS A 400 -5.28 8.98 22.52
C HIS A 400 -4.60 9.29 23.85
N LYS A 401 -3.77 8.40 24.37
CA LYS A 401 -3.06 8.59 25.64
C LYS A 401 -2.11 9.79 25.61
N SER A 402 -2.18 10.64 26.63
CA SER A 402 -1.26 11.74 26.88
C SER A 402 0.17 11.23 27.14
N ASN A 403 1.16 12.12 27.07
CA ASN A 403 2.54 11.74 27.37
C ASN A 403 2.72 11.22 28.80
N ASP A 404 2.00 11.80 29.75
CA ASP A 404 2.09 11.41 31.18
C ASP A 404 1.48 10.03 31.39
N GLU A 405 0.28 9.78 30.85
CA GLU A 405 -0.33 8.44 30.87
C GLU A 405 0.59 7.39 30.23
N ARG A 406 1.25 7.71 29.10
CA ARG A 406 2.22 6.81 28.45
C ARG A 406 3.43 6.52 29.32
N ASN A 407 3.94 7.51 30.07
CA ASN A 407 5.05 7.33 30.99
C ASN A 407 4.65 6.43 32.18
N MET A 408 3.43 6.60 32.72
CA MET A 408 2.88 5.70 33.76
C MET A 408 2.80 4.26 33.23
N LEU A 409 2.21 4.05 32.06
CA LEU A 409 2.08 2.73 31.44
C LEU A 409 3.47 2.06 31.20
N VAL A 410 4.49 2.83 30.85
CA VAL A 410 5.87 2.30 30.75
C VAL A 410 6.38 1.80 32.09
N GLY A 411 6.06 2.51 33.20
CA GLY A 411 6.36 2.06 34.57
C GLY A 411 5.66 0.74 34.89
N GLU A 412 4.36 0.66 34.64
CA GLU A 412 3.56 -0.57 34.81
C GLU A 412 4.13 -1.73 33.96
N GLY A 413 4.50 -1.45 32.69
CA GLY A 413 5.11 -2.46 31.81
C GLY A 413 6.46 -2.98 32.31
N LYS A 414 7.26 -2.15 32.96
CA LYS A 414 8.52 -2.57 33.60
C LYS A 414 8.26 -3.46 34.80
N ALA A 415 7.30 -3.09 35.67
CA ALA A 415 6.91 -3.90 36.81
C ALA A 415 6.32 -5.26 36.38
N ALA A 416 5.48 -5.26 35.34
CA ALA A 416 4.96 -6.49 34.75
C ALA A 416 6.04 -7.39 34.17
N CYS A 417 7.08 -6.80 33.55
CA CYS A 417 8.23 -7.55 33.03
C CYS A 417 9.01 -8.21 34.18
N GLU A 418 9.32 -7.47 35.24
CA GLU A 418 9.99 -7.98 36.43
C GLU A 418 9.21 -9.13 37.10
N LEU A 419 7.90 -8.96 37.25
CA LEU A 419 7.03 -10.00 37.79
C LEU A 419 7.01 -11.26 36.91
N ALA A 420 6.90 -11.10 35.60
CA ALA A 420 6.78 -12.22 34.67
C ALA A 420 8.09 -12.97 34.41
N THR A 421 9.24 -12.28 34.53
CA THR A 421 10.56 -12.86 34.29
C THR A 421 11.30 -13.25 35.56
N GLY A 422 10.92 -12.69 36.71
CA GLY A 422 11.66 -12.81 37.98
C GLY A 422 12.98 -12.03 37.99
N ILE A 423 13.22 -11.15 37.00
CA ILE A 423 14.48 -10.41 36.86
C ILE A 423 14.22 -8.93 37.19
N THR A 424 14.97 -8.41 38.18
CA THR A 424 14.88 -7.00 38.59
C THR A 424 15.24 -6.05 37.44
N GLN A 425 14.74 -4.81 37.45
CA GLN A 425 15.06 -3.82 36.41
C GLN A 425 16.56 -3.53 36.32
N ALA A 426 17.29 -3.56 37.42
CA ALA A 426 18.76 -3.38 37.45
C ALA A 426 19.45 -4.51 36.66
N ASN A 427 19.12 -5.75 36.97
CA ASN A 427 19.67 -6.91 36.28
C ASN A 427 19.23 -6.98 34.82
N TRP A 428 17.96 -6.61 34.53
CA TRP A 428 17.45 -6.51 33.17
C TRP A 428 18.29 -5.54 32.31
N ALA A 429 18.76 -4.43 32.90
CA ALA A 429 19.59 -3.45 32.18
C ALA A 429 20.91 -4.03 31.70
N THR A 430 21.50 -4.96 32.46
CA THR A 430 22.81 -5.56 32.18
C THR A 430 22.77 -6.72 31.17
N LEU A 431 21.58 -7.33 30.95
CA LEU A 431 21.47 -8.45 30.02
C LEU A 431 21.75 -8.03 28.56
N GLU A 432 22.32 -8.96 27.81
CA GLU A 432 22.44 -8.83 26.36
C GLU A 432 21.06 -8.88 25.67
N MET A 433 20.99 -8.36 24.43
CA MET A 433 19.71 -8.26 23.72
C MET A 433 19.05 -9.63 23.50
N ASP A 434 19.84 -10.64 23.15
CA ASP A 434 19.33 -12.00 22.89
C ASP A 434 18.78 -12.64 24.16
N GLU A 435 19.41 -12.42 25.32
CA GLU A 435 18.92 -12.88 26.62
C GLU A 435 17.58 -12.21 26.98
N LYS A 436 17.48 -10.88 26.78
CA LYS A 436 16.21 -10.13 26.96
C LYS A 436 15.08 -10.70 26.11
N LEU A 437 15.38 -11.03 24.85
CA LEU A 437 14.39 -11.61 23.94
C LEU A 437 13.95 -13.00 24.41
N GLN A 438 14.88 -13.85 24.85
CA GLN A 438 14.60 -15.19 25.34
C GLN A 438 13.75 -15.16 26.62
N HIS A 439 14.12 -14.35 27.61
CA HIS A 439 13.33 -14.16 28.83
C HIS A 439 11.93 -13.61 28.54
N THR A 440 11.83 -12.67 27.60
CA THR A 440 10.52 -12.15 27.16
C THR A 440 9.66 -13.25 26.53
N ASP A 441 10.23 -14.05 25.61
CA ASP A 441 9.50 -15.13 24.94
C ASP A 441 9.02 -16.18 25.96
N THR A 442 9.86 -16.60 26.92
CA THR A 442 9.50 -17.52 28.00
C THR A 442 8.39 -16.96 28.91
N ALA A 443 8.51 -15.68 29.29
CA ALA A 443 7.47 -15.03 30.11
C ALA A 443 6.12 -14.96 29.38
N ILE A 444 6.13 -14.59 28.10
CA ILE A 444 4.91 -14.55 27.29
C ILE A 444 4.33 -15.95 27.07
N GLU A 445 5.17 -16.97 26.86
CA GLU A 445 4.71 -18.35 26.79
C GLU A 445 3.98 -18.79 28.05
N GLY A 446 4.52 -18.43 29.22
CA GLY A 446 3.88 -18.65 30.52
C GLY A 446 2.50 -17.95 30.62
N LEU A 447 2.42 -16.68 30.22
CA LEU A 447 1.18 -15.91 30.23
C LEU A 447 0.14 -16.37 29.22
N LEU A 448 0.56 -17.05 28.15
CA LEU A 448 -0.34 -17.62 27.15
C LEU A 448 -0.93 -18.98 27.56
N ARG A 449 -0.51 -19.57 28.67
CA ARG A 449 -1.11 -20.81 29.20
C ARG A 449 -2.59 -20.57 29.55
N GLY A 450 -3.47 -21.29 28.87
CA GLY A 450 -4.92 -21.12 29.00
C GLY A 450 -5.53 -20.00 28.16
N HIS A 451 -4.72 -19.25 27.39
CA HIS A 451 -5.25 -18.28 26.43
C HIS A 451 -5.87 -19.01 25.22
N LEU A 452 -7.10 -18.60 24.85
CA LEU A 452 -7.83 -19.27 23.76
C LEU A 452 -7.26 -18.85 22.39
N ILE A 453 -7.23 -19.82 21.49
CA ILE A 453 -6.73 -19.63 20.12
C ILE A 453 -7.57 -18.60 19.38
N GLY A 454 -6.91 -17.60 18.80
CA GLY A 454 -7.54 -16.54 18.00
C GLY A 454 -8.19 -15.42 18.81
N GLU A 455 -8.09 -15.45 20.13
CA GLU A 455 -8.49 -14.32 20.98
C GLU A 455 -7.41 -13.22 21.02
N SER A 456 -7.82 -12.05 21.52
CA SER A 456 -6.96 -10.88 21.64
C SER A 456 -6.19 -10.92 22.97
N PHE A 457 -4.87 -10.97 22.90
CA PHE A 457 -3.97 -10.95 24.04
C PHE A 457 -3.56 -9.52 24.37
N ALA A 458 -3.75 -9.08 25.62
CA ALA A 458 -3.26 -7.81 26.12
C ALA A 458 -1.76 -7.91 26.41
N TRP A 459 -0.96 -7.15 25.67
CA TRP A 459 0.50 -7.15 25.84
C TRP A 459 0.89 -6.45 27.15
N PRO A 460 1.51 -7.14 28.11
CA PRO A 460 1.73 -6.57 29.43
C PRO A 460 2.91 -5.59 29.49
N PHE A 461 3.89 -5.73 28.61
CA PHE A 461 5.12 -4.93 28.62
C PHE A 461 4.93 -3.65 27.81
N HIS A 462 4.21 -2.69 28.38
CA HIS A 462 3.83 -1.46 27.69
C HIS A 462 5.02 -0.63 27.25
N THR A 463 4.92 -0.02 26.07
CA THR A 463 5.91 0.90 25.51
C THR A 463 5.29 2.26 25.24
N LYS A 464 6.11 3.32 25.22
CA LYS A 464 5.63 4.68 24.95
C LYS A 464 4.99 4.83 23.57
N SER A 465 5.49 4.10 22.57
CA SER A 465 5.02 4.17 21.18
C SER A 465 3.72 3.40 20.95
N GLU A 466 3.49 2.30 21.67
CA GLU A 466 2.35 1.41 21.52
C GLU A 466 1.74 1.12 22.90
N PRO A 467 1.06 2.12 23.54
CA PRO A 467 0.47 1.95 24.86
C PRO A 467 -0.73 1.01 24.82
N GLN A 468 -0.90 0.19 25.86
CA GLN A 468 -2.01 -0.78 26.00
C GLN A 468 -2.24 -1.64 24.74
N ARG A 469 -1.14 -2.11 24.16
CA ARG A 469 -1.15 -2.91 22.94
C ARG A 469 -1.93 -4.21 23.14
N ARG A 470 -2.84 -4.49 22.20
CA ARG A 470 -3.56 -5.76 22.09
C ARG A 470 -3.17 -6.45 20.79
N ILE A 471 -2.97 -7.76 20.83
CA ILE A 471 -2.43 -8.55 19.72
C ILE A 471 -3.36 -9.73 19.47
N ARG A 472 -3.68 -9.97 18.21
CA ARG A 472 -4.43 -11.16 17.80
C ARG A 472 -3.76 -11.82 16.59
N ILE A 473 -3.36 -13.06 16.74
CA ILE A 473 -2.84 -13.87 15.63
C ILE A 473 -4.04 -14.45 14.88
N LEU A 474 -4.32 -13.93 13.67
CA LEU A 474 -5.46 -14.40 12.87
C LEU A 474 -5.26 -15.82 12.33
N THR A 475 -4.01 -16.21 12.12
CA THR A 475 -3.58 -17.51 11.59
C THR A 475 -3.16 -18.47 12.69
N ASP A 476 -3.54 -18.20 13.96
CA ASP A 476 -3.28 -19.09 15.08
C ASP A 476 -3.96 -20.45 14.87
N ARG A 477 -3.30 -21.53 15.23
CA ARG A 477 -3.76 -22.90 15.03
C ARG A 477 -3.42 -23.75 16.25
N PRO A 478 -4.20 -24.82 16.54
CA PRO A 478 -3.90 -25.73 17.64
C PRO A 478 -2.48 -26.30 17.58
N GLU A 479 -1.98 -26.57 16.38
CA GLU A 479 -0.67 -27.17 16.13
C GLU A 479 0.49 -26.17 16.21
N MET A 480 0.20 -24.88 16.41
CA MET A 480 1.26 -23.86 16.57
C MET A 480 1.97 -24.06 17.92
N ALA A 481 3.28 -24.29 17.87
CA ALA A 481 4.09 -24.47 19.07
C ALA A 481 4.01 -23.21 19.98
N PRO A 482 3.96 -23.39 21.33
CA PRO A 482 3.82 -22.27 22.27
C PRO A 482 4.93 -21.22 22.16
N ASP A 483 6.19 -21.64 22.04
CA ASP A 483 7.35 -20.76 21.82
C ASP A 483 7.19 -19.89 20.56
N ARG A 484 6.70 -20.49 19.48
CA ARG A 484 6.41 -19.76 18.25
C ARG A 484 5.31 -18.73 18.46
N ARG A 485 4.24 -19.10 19.18
CA ARG A 485 3.13 -18.17 19.48
C ARG A 485 3.63 -16.99 20.31
N ALA A 486 4.42 -17.24 21.35
CA ALA A 486 5.05 -16.19 22.18
C ALA A 486 5.96 -15.28 21.34
N ARG A 487 6.79 -15.85 20.50
CA ARG A 487 7.67 -15.11 19.58
C ARG A 487 6.86 -14.24 18.60
N LEU A 488 5.76 -14.74 18.03
CA LEU A 488 4.89 -13.96 17.14
C LEU A 488 4.24 -12.78 17.89
N MET A 489 3.79 -12.99 19.13
CA MET A 489 3.25 -11.92 19.99
C MET A 489 4.29 -10.84 20.27
N ARG A 490 5.53 -11.21 20.59
CA ARG A 490 6.64 -10.26 20.78
C ARG A 490 6.96 -9.47 19.51
N LEU A 491 6.96 -10.13 18.36
CA LEU A 491 7.24 -9.51 17.07
C LEU A 491 6.12 -8.61 16.54
N ALA A 492 4.92 -8.64 17.14
CA ALA A 492 3.74 -7.90 16.71
C ALA A 492 3.83 -6.42 17.08
N THR A 493 4.44 -5.61 16.23
CA THR A 493 4.60 -4.14 16.40
C THR A 493 4.50 -3.43 15.04
N LEU A 494 3.89 -2.24 15.03
CA LEU A 494 3.74 -1.37 13.86
C LEU A 494 4.85 -0.32 13.77
N ARG A 495 5.79 -0.31 14.70
CA ARG A 495 6.81 0.74 14.87
C ARG A 495 7.51 1.15 13.57
N SER A 496 7.78 0.21 12.67
CA SER A 496 8.50 0.53 11.42
C SER A 496 7.68 1.38 10.46
N VAL A 497 6.39 1.09 10.30
CA VAL A 497 5.48 1.88 9.44
C VAL A 497 5.09 3.19 10.13
N ASP A 498 4.86 3.19 11.43
CA ASP A 498 4.57 4.40 12.22
C ASP A 498 5.74 5.40 12.17
N ALA A 499 6.97 4.91 12.26
CA ALA A 499 8.16 5.75 12.13
C ALA A 499 8.25 6.41 10.73
N TYR A 500 7.84 5.71 9.68
CA TYR A 500 7.77 6.29 8.35
C TYR A 500 6.66 7.34 8.25
N PHE A 501 5.46 7.05 8.76
CA PHE A 501 4.36 8.01 8.78
C PHE A 501 4.70 9.27 9.57
N HIS A 502 5.39 9.13 10.70
CA HIS A 502 5.89 10.27 11.45
C HIS A 502 6.83 11.14 10.59
N LYS A 503 7.78 10.52 9.88
CA LYS A 503 8.70 11.24 8.98
C LYS A 503 7.95 11.92 7.83
N VAL A 504 6.94 11.26 7.22
CA VAL A 504 6.10 11.88 6.17
C VAL A 504 5.45 13.15 6.71
N ARG A 505 4.80 13.08 7.87
CA ARG A 505 4.14 14.24 8.49
C ARG A 505 5.09 15.36 8.90
N SER A 506 6.31 15.01 9.29
CA SER A 506 7.31 16.00 9.73
C SER A 506 8.05 16.67 8.57
N ASN A 507 8.26 15.94 7.47
CA ASN A 507 9.12 16.37 6.37
C ASN A 507 8.35 16.81 5.11
N ILE A 508 7.07 16.49 5.01
CA ILE A 508 6.24 16.91 3.88
C ILE A 508 5.21 17.91 4.37
N ARG A 509 5.34 19.17 3.95
CA ARG A 509 4.54 20.27 4.49
C ARG A 509 3.02 20.05 4.37
N PHE A 510 2.55 19.56 3.23
CA PHE A 510 1.13 19.29 3.03
C PHE A 510 0.63 18.01 3.72
N ALA A 511 1.52 17.15 4.20
CA ALA A 511 1.15 15.95 4.93
C ALA A 511 1.15 16.15 6.47
N ALA A 512 1.47 17.36 6.94
CA ALA A 512 1.40 17.72 8.35
C ALA A 512 -0.04 17.57 8.86
N ARG A 513 -0.19 17.20 10.14
CA ARG A 513 -1.51 17.14 10.76
C ARG A 513 -2.18 18.53 10.75
N PRO A 514 -3.47 18.61 10.42
CA PRO A 514 -4.17 19.88 10.47
C PRO A 514 -4.21 20.42 11.90
N ALA A 515 -3.96 21.71 12.04
CA ALA A 515 -4.22 22.42 13.29
C ALA A 515 -5.67 22.91 13.26
N HIS A 516 -6.51 22.37 14.11
CA HIS A 516 -7.87 22.88 14.29
C HIS A 516 -7.80 24.25 14.98
N THR A 517 -8.22 25.29 14.29
CA THR A 517 -8.27 26.65 14.85
C THR A 517 -9.72 27.10 15.01
N PRO A 518 -10.05 27.92 16.03
CA PRO A 518 -11.39 28.47 16.18
C PRO A 518 -11.88 29.22 14.93
N SER A 519 -10.98 29.95 14.26
CA SER A 519 -11.27 30.65 13.00
C SER A 519 -11.59 29.73 11.82
N GLY A 520 -11.19 28.47 11.88
CA GLY A 520 -11.49 27.43 10.89
C GLY A 520 -12.85 26.76 11.09
N ASN A 521 -13.57 27.09 12.16
CA ASN A 521 -14.84 26.44 12.53
C ASN A 521 -14.75 24.90 12.58
N GLY A 522 -13.66 24.38 13.19
CA GLY A 522 -13.40 22.94 13.26
C GLY A 522 -12.88 22.31 11.97
N ARG A 523 -12.74 23.05 10.87
CA ARG A 523 -12.26 22.54 9.59
C ARG A 523 -10.74 22.38 9.60
N ALA A 524 -10.26 21.32 8.96
CA ALA A 524 -8.85 21.01 8.87
C ALA A 524 -8.13 21.69 7.68
N TRP A 525 -8.70 22.74 7.07
CA TRP A 525 -8.11 23.44 5.94
C TRP A 525 -6.78 24.10 6.32
N ASP A 526 -5.74 23.88 5.53
CA ASP A 526 -4.43 24.54 5.66
C ASP A 526 -4.00 25.13 4.31
N ARG A 527 -3.48 26.36 4.33
CA ARG A 527 -3.00 27.07 3.12
C ARG A 527 -1.88 26.33 2.38
N HIS A 528 -1.18 25.42 3.06
CA HIS A 528 -0.07 24.65 2.51
C HIS A 528 -0.50 23.30 1.92
N TYR A 529 -1.75 22.91 2.09
CA TYR A 529 -2.26 21.71 1.45
C TYR A 529 -2.38 21.89 -0.05
N LEU A 530 -2.10 20.81 -0.76
CA LEU A 530 -2.18 20.80 -2.22
C LEU A 530 -3.65 20.84 -2.67
N TYR A 531 -3.87 21.46 -3.84
CA TYR A 531 -5.15 21.44 -4.53
C TYR A 531 -5.18 20.38 -5.64
N ASN A 532 -3.99 20.01 -6.18
CA ASN A 532 -3.88 19.02 -7.23
C ASN A 532 -3.54 17.63 -6.65
N PRO A 533 -4.47 16.68 -6.74
CA PRO A 533 -4.27 15.31 -6.23
C PRO A 533 -3.09 14.59 -6.87
N GLU A 534 -2.84 14.79 -8.16
CA GLU A 534 -1.74 14.16 -8.89
C GLU A 534 -0.38 14.57 -8.30
N THR A 535 -0.23 15.83 -7.93
CA THR A 535 1.00 16.34 -7.29
C THR A 535 1.25 15.63 -5.95
N MET A 536 0.20 15.39 -5.16
CA MET A 536 0.32 14.63 -3.91
C MET A 536 0.87 13.22 -4.16
N VAL A 537 0.32 12.50 -5.14
CA VAL A 537 0.79 11.16 -5.51
C VAL A 537 2.28 11.19 -5.85
N LYS A 538 2.69 12.16 -6.65
CA LYS A 538 4.10 12.30 -7.08
C LYS A 538 5.04 12.59 -5.92
N ILE A 539 4.70 13.52 -5.05
CA ILE A 539 5.57 13.90 -3.93
C ILE A 539 5.69 12.78 -2.89
N ILE A 540 4.61 12.07 -2.59
CA ILE A 540 4.65 10.92 -1.66
C ILE A 540 5.57 9.81 -2.20
N GLU A 541 5.52 9.52 -3.50
CA GLU A 541 6.41 8.52 -4.10
C GLU A 541 7.88 9.00 -4.14
N ILE A 542 8.11 10.27 -4.45
CA ILE A 542 9.44 10.89 -4.36
C ILE A 542 9.99 10.77 -2.92
N TYR A 543 9.16 11.03 -1.91
CA TYR A 543 9.59 10.91 -0.52
C TYR A 543 9.89 9.46 -0.12
N ARG A 544 9.09 8.47 -0.58
CA ARG A 544 9.38 7.05 -0.40
C ARG A 544 10.76 6.68 -0.95
N PHE A 545 11.07 7.17 -2.15
CA PHE A 545 12.38 6.97 -2.77
C PHE A 545 13.51 7.61 -1.95
N VAL A 546 13.37 8.88 -1.52
CA VAL A 546 14.37 9.57 -0.69
C VAL A 546 14.60 8.81 0.62
N HIS A 547 13.52 8.37 1.28
CA HIS A 547 13.61 7.56 2.50
C HIS A 547 14.38 6.25 2.28
N ASN A 548 14.07 5.53 1.22
CA ASN A 548 14.65 4.22 0.95
C ASN A 548 16.10 4.27 0.46
N TRP A 549 16.44 5.22 -0.42
CA TRP A 549 17.69 5.18 -1.20
C TRP A 549 18.70 6.28 -0.86
N ILE A 550 18.24 7.46 -0.43
CA ILE A 550 19.11 8.62 -0.18
C ILE A 550 19.35 8.78 1.33
N GLY A 551 18.27 8.82 2.13
CA GLY A 551 18.35 9.08 3.57
C GLY A 551 18.71 10.54 3.89
N THR A 552 19.27 10.76 5.09
CA THR A 552 19.76 12.06 5.56
C THR A 552 21.28 12.05 5.71
N SER A 553 21.91 13.20 5.97
CA SER A 553 23.34 13.30 6.24
C SER A 553 23.78 12.40 7.42
N LYS A 554 22.95 12.30 8.45
CA LYS A 554 23.20 11.48 9.66
C LYS A 554 22.96 9.98 9.43
N THR A 555 22.29 9.58 8.35
CA THR A 555 22.01 8.16 8.06
C THR A 555 23.30 7.46 7.63
N LYS A 556 23.79 6.49 8.38
CA LYS A 556 24.96 5.68 7.98
C LYS A 556 24.58 4.73 6.85
N GLU A 557 23.52 3.96 7.03
CA GLU A 557 22.99 3.01 6.05
C GLU A 557 21.53 3.31 5.74
N THR A 558 21.19 3.39 4.44
CA THR A 558 19.80 3.56 4.01
C THR A 558 19.02 2.25 4.14
N PRO A 559 17.68 2.30 4.19
CA PRO A 559 16.85 1.10 4.14
C PRO A 559 17.16 0.18 2.96
N ALA A 560 17.47 0.73 1.77
CA ALA A 560 17.86 -0.04 0.58
C ALA A 560 19.20 -0.78 0.77
N MET A 561 20.18 -0.16 1.44
CA MET A 561 21.44 -0.81 1.78
C MET A 561 21.22 -1.96 2.76
N LYS A 562 20.44 -1.74 3.81
CA LYS A 562 20.10 -2.76 4.82
C LYS A 562 19.33 -3.93 4.21
N LEU A 563 18.51 -3.69 3.18
CA LEU A 563 17.76 -4.72 2.47
C LEU A 563 18.63 -5.47 1.43
N GLY A 564 19.83 -4.95 1.11
CA GLY A 564 20.75 -5.54 0.13
C GLY A 564 20.49 -5.11 -1.32
N LEU A 565 19.64 -4.10 -1.54
CA LEU A 565 19.35 -3.55 -2.87
C LEU A 565 20.37 -2.52 -3.35
N ALA A 566 21.14 -1.94 -2.45
CA ALA A 566 22.17 -0.95 -2.74
C ALA A 566 23.47 -1.24 -1.96
N ARG A 567 24.62 -0.94 -2.56
CA ARG A 567 25.93 -1.02 -1.91
C ARG A 567 26.32 0.26 -1.18
N GLY A 568 25.69 1.38 -1.51
CA GLY A 568 25.95 2.71 -0.94
C GLY A 568 24.72 3.61 -1.04
N LYS A 569 24.80 4.76 -0.38
CA LYS A 569 23.78 5.81 -0.53
C LYS A 569 23.78 6.33 -1.96
N MET A 570 22.59 6.55 -2.50
CA MET A 570 22.46 7.22 -3.79
C MET A 570 22.79 8.72 -3.63
N ARG A 571 23.68 9.22 -4.48
CA ARG A 571 23.97 10.64 -4.57
C ARG A 571 23.00 11.33 -5.52
N LEU A 572 22.61 12.57 -5.21
CA LEU A 572 21.70 13.34 -6.06
C LEU A 572 22.27 13.56 -7.47
N THR A 573 23.58 13.77 -7.58
CA THR A 573 24.27 13.91 -8.88
C THR A 573 24.10 12.66 -9.72
N GLU A 574 24.37 11.47 -9.18
CA GLU A 574 24.23 10.19 -9.88
C GLU A 574 22.76 9.87 -10.26
N PHE A 575 21.82 10.35 -9.46
CA PHE A 575 20.40 10.14 -9.71
C PHE A 575 19.90 10.94 -10.93
N PHE A 576 20.43 12.13 -11.14
CA PHE A 576 20.00 13.01 -12.23
C PHE A 576 20.83 12.86 -13.51
N GLU A 577 22.04 12.30 -13.44
CA GLU A 577 22.87 11.94 -14.60
C GLU A 577 22.39 10.64 -15.27
#